data_c1b118f694920062395b59eead295a1c
#
_entry.id   c1b118f694920062395b59eead295a1c
#
_cell.length_a   1.000
_cell.length_b   1.000
_cell.length_c   1.000
_cell.angle_alpha   90.00
_cell.angle_beta   90.00
_cell.angle_gamma   90.00
#
_symmetry.space_group_name_H-M   'P 1'
#
loop_
_entity.id
_entity.type
_entity.pdbx_description
1 polymer ?
#
loop_
_entity_poly.entity_id
_entity_poly.type
_entity_poly.pdbx_seq_one_letter_code
_entity_poly.pdbx_strand_id
1 'polypeptide(L)'
;MGFFSRIASSFNQSLGAPDPQLLQHGILGRAQITSLEAGGFSVSVAGGFDERVCTIGLLVYVEGTPPYPVTITQRLTEVMIPTIAGQGFHAVRVDPTNLGRVALDFNSAAPTVQVTTPDGPGSAAWLLANGRPIVVVFVSMNPLGMTNAAGDGIYALTLTVAEGMPTPYQLQVGNPVPASALPLAYPGARLHARLGAGVDDVVV
;
A
#
# COMPACT_ATOMS: atom_id res chain seq x y z
N MET A 1 -13.48 -15.58 36.92
CA MET A 1 -12.70 -16.13 35.78
C MET A 1 -12.07 -15.05 34.89
N GLY A 2 -11.50 -13.96 35.37
CA GLY A 2 -11.09 -12.82 34.53
C GLY A 2 -9.59 -12.47 34.56
N PHE A 3 -8.86 -12.86 35.57
CA PHE A 3 -7.49 -12.35 35.73
C PHE A 3 -6.44 -13.18 34.96
N PHE A 4 -6.56 -14.49 34.94
CA PHE A 4 -5.64 -15.36 34.21
C PHE A 4 -5.80 -15.26 32.68
N SER A 5 -7.00 -14.96 32.16
CA SER A 5 -7.21 -14.78 30.72
C SER A 5 -6.57 -13.49 30.21
N ARG A 6 -6.54 -12.42 31.01
CA ARG A 6 -5.90 -11.14 30.66
C ARG A 6 -4.36 -11.26 30.66
N ILE A 7 -3.78 -12.04 31.58
CA ILE A 7 -2.33 -12.26 31.62
C ILE A 7 -1.91 -13.12 30.40
N ALA A 8 -2.66 -14.17 30.07
CA ALA A 8 -2.37 -15.01 28.92
C ALA A 8 -2.53 -14.25 27.58
N SER A 9 -3.51 -13.36 27.46
CA SER A 9 -3.68 -12.53 26.24
C SER A 9 -2.57 -11.49 26.08
N SER A 10 -2.15 -10.83 27.17
CA SER A 10 -1.02 -9.87 27.11
C SER A 10 0.31 -10.57 26.82
N PHE A 11 0.52 -11.79 27.31
CA PHE A 11 1.73 -12.58 27.03
C PHE A 11 1.76 -13.04 25.56
N ASN A 12 0.61 -13.46 25.01
CA ASN A 12 0.50 -13.84 23.61
C ASN A 12 0.68 -12.64 22.66
N GLN A 13 0.18 -11.45 23.01
CA GLN A 13 0.40 -10.23 22.23
C GLN A 13 1.87 -9.79 22.28
N SER A 14 2.55 -9.91 23.42
CA SER A 14 3.98 -9.60 23.52
C SER A 14 4.87 -10.54 22.69
N LEU A 15 4.35 -11.71 22.30
CA LEU A 15 5.01 -12.67 21.42
C LEU A 15 4.55 -12.54 19.95
N GLY A 16 3.93 -11.42 19.56
CA GLY A 16 3.55 -11.17 18.17
C GLY A 16 2.30 -11.91 17.68
N ALA A 17 1.49 -12.50 18.58
CA ALA A 17 0.20 -13.00 18.16
C ALA A 17 -0.71 -11.84 17.73
N PRO A 18 -1.38 -11.92 16.56
CA PRO A 18 -2.31 -10.89 16.15
C PRO A 18 -3.46 -10.81 17.16
N ASP A 19 -3.91 -9.58 17.44
CA ASP A 19 -5.00 -9.36 18.38
C ASP A 19 -6.32 -9.89 17.80
N PRO A 20 -6.97 -10.90 18.44
CA PRO A 20 -8.21 -11.46 17.93
C PRO A 20 -9.36 -10.44 17.83
N GLN A 21 -9.41 -9.46 18.75
CA GLN A 21 -10.41 -8.41 18.70
C GLN A 21 -10.20 -7.47 17.52
N LEU A 22 -8.93 -7.13 17.23
CA LEU A 22 -8.58 -6.33 16.07
C LEU A 22 -8.92 -7.06 14.77
N LEU A 23 -8.60 -8.35 14.67
CA LEU A 23 -8.96 -9.17 13.52
C LEU A 23 -10.48 -9.26 13.31
N GLN A 24 -11.26 -9.26 14.39
CA GLN A 24 -12.70 -9.42 14.33
C GLN A 24 -13.44 -8.10 14.11
N HIS A 25 -12.97 -7.00 14.69
CA HIS A 25 -13.69 -5.72 14.74
C HIS A 25 -12.95 -4.55 14.09
N GLY A 26 -11.68 -4.74 13.70
CA GLY A 26 -10.90 -3.71 12.99
C GLY A 26 -11.48 -3.38 11.61
N ILE A 27 -11.27 -2.16 11.16
CA ILE A 27 -11.61 -1.74 9.79
C ILE A 27 -10.76 -2.56 8.82
N LEU A 28 -11.40 -3.14 7.82
CA LEU A 28 -10.71 -3.84 6.75
C LEU A 28 -10.04 -2.82 5.84
N GLY A 29 -8.73 -2.92 5.73
CA GLY A 29 -7.89 -2.17 4.81
C GLY A 29 -6.99 -3.09 4.00
N ARG A 30 -6.04 -2.51 3.31
CA ARG A 30 -4.99 -3.22 2.59
C ARG A 30 -3.63 -2.62 2.90
N ALA A 31 -2.58 -3.40 2.78
CA ALA A 31 -1.23 -2.92 2.97
C ALA A 31 -0.26 -3.53 1.97
N GLN A 32 0.77 -2.78 1.63
CA GLN A 32 1.96 -3.26 0.94
C GLN A 32 3.07 -3.46 1.96
N ILE A 33 3.74 -4.59 1.93
CA ILE A 33 4.90 -4.85 2.79
C ILE A 33 6.09 -4.09 2.22
N THR A 34 6.67 -3.22 3.03
CA THR A 34 7.85 -2.40 2.68
C THR A 34 9.15 -2.98 3.23
N SER A 35 9.06 -3.72 4.34
CA SER A 35 10.17 -4.46 4.92
C SER A 35 9.67 -5.65 5.70
N LEU A 36 10.47 -6.71 5.76
CA LEU A 36 10.18 -7.92 6.52
C LEU A 36 11.48 -8.43 7.15
N GLU A 37 11.53 -8.41 8.47
CA GLU A 37 12.65 -8.92 9.25
C GLU A 37 12.17 -10.09 10.12
N ALA A 38 12.65 -11.29 9.84
CA ALA A 38 12.36 -12.45 10.65
C ALA A 38 13.23 -12.42 11.92
N GLY A 39 12.61 -12.39 13.09
CA GLY A 39 13.30 -12.49 14.36
C GLY A 39 13.93 -13.87 14.55
N GLY A 40 14.96 -13.92 15.40
CA GLY A 40 15.63 -15.19 15.75
C GLY A 40 14.81 -16.11 16.68
N PHE A 41 13.60 -15.70 17.07
CA PHE A 41 12.75 -16.46 17.99
C PHE A 41 11.67 -17.19 17.20
N SER A 42 11.67 -18.53 17.29
CA SER A 42 10.61 -19.38 16.75
C SER A 42 9.73 -19.92 17.87
N VAL A 43 8.45 -20.05 17.61
CA VAL A 43 7.46 -20.64 18.51
C VAL A 43 6.94 -21.90 17.85
N SER A 44 7.27 -23.05 18.44
CA SER A 44 6.73 -24.33 17.95
C SER A 44 5.30 -24.52 18.46
N VAL A 45 4.37 -24.69 17.52
CA VAL A 45 2.97 -24.97 17.81
C VAL A 45 2.74 -26.47 17.69
N ALA A 46 2.22 -27.10 18.74
CA ALA A 46 1.95 -28.53 18.76
C ALA A 46 1.03 -28.92 17.59
N GLY A 47 1.54 -29.74 16.66
CA GLY A 47 0.81 -30.20 15.48
C GLY A 47 0.70 -29.18 14.33
N GLY A 48 1.39 -28.04 14.40
CA GLY A 48 1.43 -26.99 13.38
C GLY A 48 2.82 -26.74 12.81
N PHE A 49 2.90 -25.76 11.91
CA PHE A 49 4.19 -25.25 11.41
C PHE A 49 4.83 -24.33 12.45
N ASP A 50 6.17 -24.31 12.49
CA ASP A 50 6.89 -23.36 13.30
C ASP A 50 6.56 -21.91 12.90
N GLU A 51 6.29 -21.09 13.90
CA GLU A 51 6.00 -19.66 13.73
C GLU A 51 7.21 -18.82 14.14
N ARG A 52 7.51 -17.80 13.37
CA ARG A 52 8.52 -16.79 13.71
C ARG A 52 7.88 -15.47 14.02
N VAL A 53 8.42 -14.78 15.01
CA VAL A 53 8.09 -13.39 15.30
C VAL A 53 8.80 -12.52 14.28
N CYS A 54 8.03 -11.83 13.45
CA CYS A 54 8.55 -10.96 12.39
C CYS A 54 8.25 -9.50 12.70
N THR A 55 9.21 -8.62 12.41
CA THR A 55 8.99 -7.18 12.34
C THR A 55 8.69 -6.83 10.89
N ILE A 56 7.55 -6.20 10.65
CA ILE A 56 6.99 -5.98 9.32
C ILE A 56 6.70 -4.49 9.13
N GLY A 57 7.38 -3.86 8.19
CA GLY A 57 7.04 -2.52 7.71
C GLY A 57 5.90 -2.61 6.69
N LEU A 58 4.90 -1.78 6.87
CA LEU A 58 3.70 -1.72 6.04
C LEU A 58 3.45 -0.30 5.54
N LEU A 59 3.03 -0.16 4.30
CA LEU A 59 2.33 1.02 3.82
C LEU A 59 0.84 0.68 3.79
N VAL A 60 0.07 1.31 4.68
CA VAL A 60 -1.34 0.97 4.94
C VAL A 60 -2.27 1.91 4.19
N TYR A 61 -3.32 1.33 3.62
CA TYR A 61 -4.39 2.01 2.88
C TYR A 61 -5.73 1.65 3.51
N VAL A 62 -6.42 2.65 4.05
CA VAL A 62 -7.74 2.54 4.66
C VAL A 62 -8.67 3.55 4.01
N GLU A 63 -9.95 3.24 3.92
CA GLU A 63 -10.98 4.08 3.32
C GLU A 63 -10.94 5.50 3.91
N GLY A 64 -10.93 6.50 3.02
CA GLY A 64 -10.97 7.91 3.39
C GLY A 64 -9.69 8.46 4.06
N THR A 65 -8.61 7.69 4.13
CA THR A 65 -7.36 8.10 4.79
C THR A 65 -6.21 8.11 3.76
N PRO A 66 -5.31 9.12 3.78
CA PRO A 66 -4.08 9.05 3.00
C PRO A 66 -3.24 7.83 3.40
N PRO A 67 -2.51 7.20 2.46
CA PRO A 67 -1.63 6.10 2.79
C PRO A 67 -0.59 6.50 3.85
N TYR A 68 -0.33 5.62 4.82
CA TYR A 68 0.60 5.92 5.92
C TYR A 68 1.46 4.70 6.29
N PRO A 69 2.71 4.92 6.71
CA PRO A 69 3.61 3.84 7.13
C PRO A 69 3.30 3.37 8.56
N VAL A 70 3.35 2.07 8.78
CA VAL A 70 3.25 1.44 10.11
C VAL A 70 4.26 0.30 10.20
N THR A 71 4.85 0.12 11.37
CA THR A 71 5.64 -1.08 11.68
C THR A 71 4.89 -1.91 12.71
N ILE A 72 4.69 -3.19 12.41
CA ILE A 72 4.04 -4.15 13.30
C ILE A 72 4.98 -5.29 13.65
N THR A 73 4.68 -5.96 14.77
CA THR A 73 5.29 -7.23 15.13
C THR A 73 4.21 -8.30 15.09
N GLN A 74 4.38 -9.29 14.21
CA GLN A 74 3.39 -10.36 14.06
C GLN A 74 4.08 -11.72 13.84
N ARG A 75 3.47 -12.78 14.39
CA ARG A 75 3.92 -14.16 14.13
C ARG A 75 3.46 -14.61 12.75
N LEU A 76 4.38 -15.19 12.01
CA LEU A 76 4.17 -15.78 10.69
C LEU A 76 4.69 -17.20 10.68
N THR A 77 3.97 -18.11 10.03
CA THR A 77 4.52 -19.43 9.75
C THR A 77 5.70 -19.32 8.78
N GLU A 78 6.72 -20.13 8.96
CA GLU A 78 7.92 -20.10 8.11
C GLU A 78 7.59 -20.24 6.62
N VAL A 79 6.56 -21.02 6.30
CA VAL A 79 6.08 -21.21 4.91
C VAL A 79 5.49 -19.94 4.30
N MET A 80 4.90 -19.06 5.13
CA MET A 80 4.28 -17.81 4.65
C MET A 80 5.31 -16.71 4.38
N ILE A 81 6.44 -16.70 5.08
CA ILE A 81 7.44 -15.63 5.01
C ILE A 81 7.87 -15.32 3.56
N PRO A 82 8.32 -16.30 2.75
CA PRO A 82 8.70 -16.02 1.36
C PRO A 82 7.53 -15.62 0.48
N THR A 83 6.31 -16.09 0.79
CA THR A 83 5.11 -15.80 -0.01
C THR A 83 4.64 -14.35 0.18
N ILE A 84 4.69 -13.84 1.42
CA ILE A 84 4.24 -12.49 1.73
C ILE A 84 5.30 -11.41 1.46
N ALA A 85 6.58 -11.79 1.41
CA ALA A 85 7.66 -10.87 1.02
C ALA A 85 7.60 -10.49 -0.47
N GLY A 86 6.76 -11.15 -1.25
CA GLY A 86 6.53 -10.85 -2.66
C GLY A 86 5.79 -9.53 -2.87
N GLN A 87 5.78 -9.06 -4.12
CA GLN A 87 5.02 -7.87 -4.49
C GLN A 87 3.52 -8.17 -4.46
N GLY A 88 2.75 -7.33 -3.76
CA GLY A 88 1.31 -7.45 -3.68
C GLY A 88 0.71 -6.68 -2.52
N PHE A 89 -0.61 -6.71 -2.48
CA PHE A 89 -1.36 -6.13 -1.37
C PHE A 89 -1.93 -7.24 -0.50
N HIS A 90 -1.83 -7.03 0.81
CA HIS A 90 -2.37 -7.93 1.83
C HIS A 90 -3.51 -7.24 2.57
N ALA A 91 -4.53 -8.01 2.96
CA ALA A 91 -5.57 -7.49 3.82
C ALA A 91 -5.01 -7.18 5.21
N VAL A 92 -5.46 -6.08 5.79
CA VAL A 92 -5.13 -5.68 7.16
C VAL A 92 -6.37 -5.29 7.92
N ARG A 93 -6.31 -5.43 9.23
CA ARG A 93 -7.30 -4.89 10.18
C ARG A 93 -6.66 -3.74 10.93
N VAL A 94 -7.36 -2.62 10.96
CA VAL A 94 -6.89 -1.37 11.55
C VAL A 94 -7.84 -0.94 12.66
N ASP A 95 -7.31 -0.54 13.80
CA ASP A 95 -8.12 0.00 14.89
C ASP A 95 -8.65 1.39 14.49
N PRO A 96 -9.99 1.60 14.46
CA PRO A 96 -10.57 2.88 14.08
C PRO A 96 -10.20 4.03 15.02
N THR A 97 -9.79 3.71 16.25
CA THR A 97 -9.40 4.71 17.26
C THR A 97 -7.89 4.93 17.31
N ASN A 98 -7.11 4.02 16.73
CA ASN A 98 -5.65 4.08 16.70
C ASN A 98 -5.11 3.48 15.39
N LEU A 99 -4.92 4.30 14.38
CA LEU A 99 -4.45 3.88 13.07
C LEU A 99 -3.05 3.22 13.08
N GLY A 100 -2.25 3.43 14.13
CA GLY A 100 -0.97 2.73 14.33
C GLY A 100 -1.12 1.27 14.79
N ARG A 101 -2.31 0.86 15.22
CA ARG A 101 -2.61 -0.52 15.63
C ARG A 101 -3.19 -1.29 14.47
N VAL A 102 -2.35 -2.11 13.84
CA VAL A 102 -2.64 -2.84 12.60
C VAL A 102 -2.27 -4.31 12.77
N ALA A 103 -3.02 -5.21 12.14
CA ALA A 103 -2.69 -6.62 12.02
C ALA A 103 -2.91 -7.09 10.57
N LEU A 104 -2.03 -7.97 10.05
CA LEU A 104 -2.25 -8.68 8.79
C LEU A 104 -3.39 -9.69 8.99
N ASP A 105 -4.34 -9.68 8.06
CA ASP A 105 -5.50 -10.58 8.04
C ASP A 105 -5.37 -11.54 6.85
N PHE A 106 -4.85 -12.73 7.10
CA PHE A 106 -4.66 -13.75 6.07
C PHE A 106 -5.94 -14.50 5.70
N ASN A 107 -7.05 -14.24 6.41
CA ASN A 107 -8.33 -14.87 6.14
C ASN A 107 -9.22 -14.03 5.21
N SER A 108 -8.84 -12.79 4.96
CA SER A 108 -9.57 -11.86 4.08
C SER A 108 -8.76 -11.58 2.81
N ALA A 109 -9.48 -11.31 1.71
CA ALA A 109 -8.86 -10.74 0.52
C ALA A 109 -8.56 -9.25 0.75
N ALA A 110 -7.47 -8.76 0.16
CA ALA A 110 -7.15 -7.32 0.18
C ALA A 110 -8.25 -6.54 -0.56
N PRO A 111 -8.93 -5.59 0.09
CA PRO A 111 -10.01 -4.83 -0.54
C PRO A 111 -9.48 -3.80 -1.52
N THR A 112 -10.31 -3.35 -2.45
CA THR A 112 -10.13 -2.06 -3.10
C THR A 112 -10.52 -0.98 -2.08
N VAL A 113 -9.68 0.03 -1.90
CA VAL A 113 -9.94 1.13 -0.97
C VAL A 113 -9.98 2.47 -1.70
N GLN A 114 -10.90 3.32 -1.31
CA GLN A 114 -10.91 4.72 -1.72
C GLN A 114 -9.89 5.48 -0.89
N VAL A 115 -8.98 6.19 -1.55
CA VAL A 115 -7.96 7.00 -0.86
C VAL A 115 -8.24 8.47 -1.06
N THR A 116 -7.99 9.25 -0.01
CA THR A 116 -7.97 10.70 -0.10
C THR A 116 -6.61 11.13 -0.62
N THR A 117 -6.59 11.84 -1.74
CA THR A 117 -5.36 12.47 -2.24
C THR A 117 -5.12 13.78 -1.48
N PRO A 118 -3.90 14.05 -1.04
CA PRO A 118 -3.59 15.35 -0.43
C PRO A 118 -3.87 16.50 -1.39
N ASP A 119 -4.38 17.61 -0.87
CA ASP A 119 -4.49 18.85 -1.61
C ASP A 119 -3.23 19.71 -1.40
N GLY A 120 -2.93 20.59 -2.37
CA GLY A 120 -1.84 21.55 -2.24
C GLY A 120 -0.69 21.34 -3.24
N PRO A 121 0.42 22.08 -3.09
CA PRO A 121 1.58 22.00 -3.98
C PRO A 121 2.10 20.57 -4.12
N GLY A 122 2.26 20.11 -5.36
CA GLY A 122 2.69 18.74 -5.67
C GLY A 122 1.55 17.72 -5.79
N SER A 123 0.31 18.06 -5.40
CA SER A 123 -0.85 17.19 -5.66
C SER A 123 -1.18 17.12 -7.15
N ALA A 124 -1.83 16.03 -7.57
CA ALA A 124 -2.24 15.86 -8.97
C ALA A 124 -3.11 17.04 -9.45
N ALA A 125 -4.07 17.48 -8.64
CA ALA A 125 -4.93 18.63 -8.97
C ALA A 125 -4.13 19.94 -9.10
N TRP A 126 -3.18 20.16 -8.20
CA TRP A 126 -2.31 21.34 -8.26
C TRP A 126 -1.39 21.30 -9.49
N LEU A 127 -0.79 20.13 -9.80
CA LEU A 127 0.07 19.95 -10.97
C LEU A 127 -0.71 20.14 -12.27
N LEU A 128 -1.93 19.63 -12.38
CA LEU A 128 -2.79 19.86 -13.54
C LEU A 128 -3.06 21.35 -13.79
N ALA A 129 -3.24 22.12 -12.72
CA ALA A 129 -3.50 23.56 -12.81
C ALA A 129 -2.23 24.39 -13.03
N ASN A 130 -1.10 24.05 -12.41
CA ASN A 130 0.08 24.90 -12.30
C ASN A 130 1.34 24.31 -12.93
N GLY A 131 1.37 23.00 -13.23
CA GLY A 131 2.53 22.34 -13.78
C GLY A 131 2.84 22.77 -15.22
N ARG A 132 4.12 22.70 -15.60
CA ARG A 132 4.58 22.97 -16.95
C ARG A 132 4.06 21.89 -17.92
N PRO A 133 3.41 22.24 -19.03
CA PRO A 133 2.96 21.23 -19.99
C PRO A 133 4.16 20.53 -20.64
N ILE A 134 4.10 19.22 -20.74
CA ILE A 134 5.06 18.34 -21.42
C ILE A 134 4.33 17.23 -22.17
N VAL A 135 5.04 16.56 -23.07
CA VAL A 135 4.59 15.30 -23.67
C VAL A 135 5.46 14.17 -23.13
N VAL A 136 4.80 13.11 -22.66
CA VAL A 136 5.45 11.90 -22.18
C VAL A 136 5.11 10.72 -23.06
N VAL A 137 5.94 9.69 -23.07
CA VAL A 137 5.65 8.43 -23.76
C VAL A 137 5.23 7.41 -22.71
N PHE A 138 4.05 6.85 -22.90
CA PHE A 138 3.53 5.78 -22.05
C PHE A 138 4.28 4.48 -22.31
N VAL A 139 4.70 3.80 -21.24
CA VAL A 139 5.41 2.51 -21.30
C VAL A 139 4.52 1.38 -20.80
N SER A 140 3.99 1.51 -19.60
CA SER A 140 3.13 0.48 -18.99
C SER A 140 2.30 1.07 -17.85
N MET A 141 1.27 0.33 -17.43
CA MET A 141 0.50 0.62 -16.22
C MET A 141 0.14 -0.65 -15.47
N ASN A 142 0.09 -0.53 -14.15
CA ASN A 142 -0.35 -1.60 -13.25
C ASN A 142 -1.41 -1.05 -12.30
N PRO A 143 -2.57 -1.73 -12.15
CA PRO A 143 -3.60 -1.29 -11.22
C PRO A 143 -3.08 -1.42 -9.78
N LEU A 144 -3.30 -0.38 -8.99
CA LEU A 144 -2.93 -0.37 -7.57
C LEU A 144 -4.07 -0.88 -6.66
N GLY A 145 -5.24 -1.24 -7.22
CA GLY A 145 -6.41 -1.67 -6.46
C GLY A 145 -6.94 -0.58 -5.51
N MET A 146 -6.77 0.67 -5.89
CA MET A 146 -7.29 1.85 -5.20
C MET A 146 -8.17 2.65 -6.15
N THR A 147 -9.08 3.44 -5.58
CA THR A 147 -9.88 4.42 -6.32
C THR A 147 -9.75 5.80 -5.68
N ASN A 148 -9.95 6.86 -6.47
CA ASN A 148 -10.13 8.21 -5.94
C ASN A 148 -11.59 8.43 -5.51
N ALA A 149 -11.91 9.63 -5.00
CA ALA A 149 -13.27 9.99 -4.60
C ALA A 149 -14.29 9.98 -5.76
N ALA A 150 -13.83 10.11 -7.00
CA ALA A 150 -14.69 10.02 -8.19
C ALA A 150 -14.93 8.57 -8.66
N GLY A 151 -14.28 7.58 -8.03
CA GLY A 151 -14.37 6.16 -8.40
C GLY A 151 -13.40 5.75 -9.50
N ASP A 152 -12.50 6.63 -9.98
CA ASP A 152 -11.49 6.28 -10.96
C ASP A 152 -10.42 5.39 -10.35
N GLY A 153 -10.02 4.34 -11.04
CA GLY A 153 -8.93 3.47 -10.63
C GLY A 153 -7.59 4.19 -10.59
N ILE A 154 -6.80 3.95 -9.56
CA ILE A 154 -5.44 4.48 -9.45
C ILE A 154 -4.46 3.43 -9.99
N TYR A 155 -3.61 3.86 -10.92
CA TYR A 155 -2.62 3.02 -11.58
C TYR A 155 -1.22 3.56 -11.36
N ALA A 156 -0.25 2.66 -11.19
CA ALA A 156 1.16 2.99 -11.33
C ALA A 156 1.50 3.05 -12.82
N LEU A 157 1.72 4.26 -13.33
CA LEU A 157 2.08 4.51 -14.72
C LEU A 157 3.60 4.58 -14.83
N THR A 158 4.19 3.82 -15.75
CA THR A 158 5.58 3.99 -16.15
C THR A 158 5.62 4.87 -17.40
N LEU A 159 6.31 5.99 -17.31
CA LEU A 159 6.38 7.02 -18.34
C LEU A 159 7.83 7.31 -18.71
N THR A 160 8.08 7.63 -19.98
CA THR A 160 9.36 8.21 -20.42
C THR A 160 9.17 9.72 -20.65
N VAL A 161 9.94 10.52 -19.94
CA VAL A 161 10.04 11.98 -20.11
C VAL A 161 11.25 12.28 -20.97
N ALA A 162 11.03 12.89 -22.11
CA ALA A 162 12.09 13.27 -23.04
C ALA A 162 12.05 14.77 -23.37
N GLU A 163 10.85 15.35 -23.41
CA GLU A 163 10.64 16.72 -23.83
C GLU A 163 11.20 17.73 -22.80
N GLY A 164 12.09 18.60 -23.26
CA GLY A 164 12.70 19.62 -22.42
C GLY A 164 13.74 19.12 -21.43
N MET A 165 14.18 17.87 -21.57
CA MET A 165 15.24 17.28 -20.75
C MET A 165 16.50 17.02 -21.57
N PRO A 166 17.71 17.25 -21.00
CA PRO A 166 18.96 16.97 -21.68
C PRO A 166 19.17 15.48 -21.97
N THR A 167 18.58 14.62 -21.12
CA THR A 167 18.61 13.16 -21.28
C THR A 167 17.21 12.61 -20.94
N PRO A 168 16.62 11.78 -21.81
CA PRO A 168 15.37 11.10 -21.49
C PRO A 168 15.53 10.21 -20.25
N TYR A 169 14.51 10.18 -19.41
CA TYR A 169 14.46 9.32 -18.23
C TYR A 169 13.08 8.67 -18.08
N GLN A 170 13.04 7.56 -17.35
CA GLN A 170 11.81 6.90 -16.98
C GLN A 170 11.48 7.17 -15.53
N LEU A 171 10.19 7.32 -15.26
CA LEU A 171 9.66 7.43 -13.90
C LEU A 171 8.38 6.63 -13.77
N GLN A 172 8.03 6.32 -12.53
CA GLN A 172 6.77 5.69 -12.17
C GLN A 172 5.96 6.63 -11.29
N VAL A 173 4.72 6.91 -11.68
CA VAL A 173 3.81 7.80 -10.96
C VAL A 173 2.46 7.13 -10.71
N GLY A 174 1.87 7.40 -9.55
CA GLY A 174 0.50 6.97 -9.24
C GLY A 174 -0.50 7.99 -9.73
N ASN A 175 -1.32 7.63 -10.73
CA ASN A 175 -2.35 8.54 -11.27
C ASN A 175 -3.73 7.86 -11.27
N PRO A 176 -4.80 8.62 -10.96
CA PRO A 176 -6.15 8.17 -11.25
C PRO A 176 -6.37 8.18 -12.76
N VAL A 177 -6.87 7.08 -13.31
CA VAL A 177 -7.15 6.93 -14.74
C VAL A 177 -8.63 6.61 -14.90
N PRO A 178 -9.42 7.52 -15.47
CA PRO A 178 -10.82 7.28 -15.78
C PRO A 178 -10.98 6.10 -16.75
N ALA A 179 -12.06 5.32 -16.60
CA ALA A 179 -12.32 4.18 -17.46
C ALA A 179 -12.34 4.52 -18.97
N SER A 180 -12.78 5.74 -19.31
CA SER A 180 -12.77 6.26 -20.67
C SER A 180 -11.37 6.51 -21.26
N ALA A 181 -10.37 6.72 -20.40
CA ALA A 181 -8.99 6.97 -20.82
C ALA A 181 -8.16 5.66 -20.97
N LEU A 182 -8.60 4.56 -20.38
CA LEU A 182 -7.88 3.28 -20.45
C LEU A 182 -7.54 2.83 -21.87
N PRO A 183 -8.43 2.95 -22.89
CA PRO A 183 -8.11 2.56 -24.26
C PRO A 183 -7.02 3.42 -24.93
N LEU A 184 -6.73 4.60 -24.39
CA LEU A 184 -5.70 5.52 -24.90
C LEU A 184 -4.32 5.24 -24.32
N ALA A 185 -4.24 4.44 -23.25
CA ALA A 185 -3.01 4.09 -22.54
C ALA A 185 -2.41 2.79 -23.11
N TYR A 186 -1.78 2.87 -24.27
CA TYR A 186 -1.04 1.75 -24.88
C TYR A 186 0.44 2.07 -25.01
N PRO A 187 1.34 1.08 -24.93
CA PRO A 187 2.80 1.31 -25.02
C PRO A 187 3.18 2.08 -26.27
N GLY A 188 3.95 3.16 -26.08
CA GLY A 188 4.36 4.11 -27.14
C GLY A 188 3.37 5.26 -27.36
N ALA A 189 2.21 5.27 -26.71
CA ALA A 189 1.28 6.41 -26.78
C ALA A 189 1.95 7.68 -26.24
N ARG A 190 1.72 8.80 -26.91
CA ARG A 190 2.15 10.12 -26.46
C ARG A 190 1.02 10.78 -25.69
N LEU A 191 1.27 11.03 -24.41
CA LEU A 191 0.29 11.60 -23.49
C LEU A 191 0.68 13.03 -23.11
N HIS A 192 -0.31 13.90 -22.98
CA HIS A 192 -0.12 15.22 -22.40
C HIS A 192 -0.01 15.08 -20.89
N ALA A 193 1.04 15.67 -20.33
CA ALA A 193 1.32 15.63 -18.90
C ALA A 193 1.68 17.01 -18.36
N ARG A 194 1.71 17.14 -17.05
CA ARG A 194 2.19 18.32 -16.35
C ARG A 194 3.37 17.94 -15.47
N LEU A 195 4.43 18.72 -15.55
CA LEU A 195 5.65 18.57 -14.75
C LEU A 195 5.71 19.67 -13.71
N GLY A 196 5.93 19.29 -12.44
CA GLY A 196 6.15 20.20 -11.32
C GLY A 196 7.59 20.68 -11.20
N ALA A 197 7.98 21.04 -9.99
CA ALA A 197 9.33 21.50 -9.69
C ALA A 197 10.33 20.34 -9.58
N GLY A 198 9.88 19.18 -9.10
CA GLY A 198 10.68 17.96 -9.02
C GLY A 198 10.62 17.16 -10.32
N VAL A 199 11.68 16.40 -10.59
CA VAL A 199 11.74 15.53 -11.78
C VAL A 199 10.71 14.39 -11.74
N ASP A 200 10.25 14.02 -10.54
CA ASP A 200 9.27 12.97 -10.31
C ASP A 200 7.82 13.52 -10.16
N ASP A 201 7.67 14.86 -10.16
CA ASP A 201 6.38 15.54 -10.03
C ASP A 201 5.66 15.57 -11.39
N VAL A 202 5.17 14.45 -11.85
CA VAL A 202 4.46 14.34 -13.14
C VAL A 202 3.05 13.82 -12.93
N VAL A 203 2.08 14.44 -13.60
CA VAL A 203 0.69 13.99 -13.68
C VAL A 203 0.23 13.96 -15.15
N VAL A 204 -0.56 12.95 -15.49
CA VAL A 204 -1.11 12.71 -16.84
C VAL A 204 -2.60 12.98 -16.86
#